data_0fbaa6ead70bd25e768d578b319ec895
#
_entry.id   0fbaa6ead70bd25e768d578b319ec895
#
_cell.length_a   1.000
_cell.length_b   1.000
_cell.length_c   1.000
_cell.angle_alpha   90.00
_cell.angle_beta   90.00
_cell.angle_gamma   90.00
#
_symmetry.space_group_name_H-M   'P 1'
#
loop_
_entity.id
_entity.type
_entity.pdbx_description
1 polymer ?
#
loop_
_entity_poly.entity_id
_entity_poly.type
_entity_poly.pdbx_seq_one_letter_code
_entity_poly.pdbx_strand_id
1 'polypeptide(L)'
;STNEVAINLIKEKQKEIGCVYADTQTKGRGTHGKTWVSDKGNLFGSIFFPLKDNYPPFNEFSTINPIIISDVIEHFCEKQKINLKFPNDVFVNGKKICGILQELIISNSRKFLIVGIGVNIVSNPNTKSKYQATNILLETKKKPKIKEILDLIIASYEKFFVDLNSYNYKHFKEKADLMALN
;
A
#
# COMPACT_ATOMS: atom_id res chain seq x y z
N SER A 1 -2.87 -14.62 -3.89
CA SER A 1 -2.66 -13.19 -3.64
C SER A 1 -1.18 -12.84 -3.81
N THR A 2 -0.88 -11.60 -4.15
CA THR A 2 0.51 -11.14 -4.30
C THR A 2 1.32 -11.27 -3.00
N ASN A 3 0.69 -11.08 -1.83
CA ASN A 3 1.35 -11.33 -0.54
C ASN A 3 1.76 -12.80 -0.36
N GLU A 4 0.93 -13.78 -0.76
CA GLU A 4 1.29 -15.20 -0.70
C GLU A 4 2.50 -15.52 -1.59
N VAL A 5 2.53 -14.94 -2.79
CA VAL A 5 3.69 -15.10 -3.69
C VAL A 5 4.94 -14.49 -3.07
N ALA A 6 4.84 -13.31 -2.44
CA ALA A 6 5.95 -12.68 -1.72
C ALA A 6 6.45 -13.57 -0.56
N ILE A 7 5.53 -14.15 0.22
CA ILE A 7 5.88 -15.11 1.29
C ILE A 7 6.69 -16.29 0.74
N ASN A 8 6.24 -16.87 -0.37
CA ASN A 8 6.92 -18.01 -0.99
C ASN A 8 8.30 -17.59 -1.54
N LEU A 9 8.42 -16.40 -2.14
CA LEU A 9 9.71 -15.89 -2.61
C LEU A 9 10.71 -15.73 -1.46
N ILE A 10 10.27 -15.25 -0.30
CA ILE A 10 11.12 -15.11 0.89
C ILE A 10 11.50 -16.48 1.45
N LYS A 11 10.52 -17.36 1.69
CA LYS A 11 10.73 -18.64 2.39
C LYS A 11 11.42 -19.68 1.52
N GLU A 12 10.95 -19.86 0.29
CA GLU A 12 11.37 -20.95 -0.60
C GLU A 12 12.50 -20.54 -1.54
N LYS A 13 12.49 -19.29 -2.00
CA LYS A 13 13.47 -18.76 -2.96
C LYS A 13 14.53 -17.86 -2.32
N GLN A 14 14.45 -17.65 -1.00
CA GLN A 14 15.38 -16.84 -0.21
C GLN A 14 15.62 -15.44 -0.80
N LYS A 15 14.59 -14.87 -1.41
CA LYS A 15 14.63 -13.48 -1.90
C LYS A 15 14.51 -12.53 -0.70
N GLU A 16 15.40 -11.54 -0.63
CA GLU A 16 15.43 -10.60 0.50
C GLU A 16 14.60 -9.35 0.25
N ILE A 17 14.62 -8.84 -0.96
CA ILE A 17 13.90 -7.62 -1.37
C ILE A 17 13.25 -7.89 -2.70
N GLY A 18 12.05 -7.37 -2.89
CA GLY A 18 11.39 -7.49 -4.16
C GLY A 18 10.00 -6.88 -4.20
N CYS A 19 9.45 -6.96 -5.41
CA CYS A 19 8.08 -6.58 -5.69
C CYS A 19 7.40 -7.67 -6.52
N VAL A 20 6.17 -7.97 -6.16
CA VAL A 20 5.28 -8.87 -6.92
C VAL A 20 4.06 -8.07 -7.32
N TYR A 21 3.64 -8.16 -8.57
CA TYR A 21 2.36 -7.59 -9.00
C TYR A 21 1.61 -8.54 -9.92
N ALA A 22 0.30 -8.35 -10.03
CA ALA A 22 -0.57 -9.19 -10.83
C ALA A 22 -1.70 -8.37 -11.46
N ASP A 23 -2.17 -8.80 -12.63
CA ASP A 23 -3.32 -8.19 -13.31
C ASP A 23 -4.65 -8.50 -12.59
N THR A 24 -4.70 -9.65 -11.93
CA THR A 24 -5.86 -10.13 -11.16
C THR A 24 -5.40 -10.99 -9.99
N GLN A 25 -6.25 -11.18 -8.99
CA GLN A 25 -5.99 -12.11 -7.90
C GLN A 25 -7.18 -13.05 -7.72
N THR A 26 -6.93 -14.35 -7.67
CA THR A 26 -7.96 -15.37 -7.38
C THR A 26 -8.35 -15.42 -5.90
N LYS A 27 -7.42 -15.02 -5.02
CA LYS A 27 -7.60 -14.99 -3.56
C LYS A 27 -7.02 -13.69 -3.00
N GLY A 28 -7.56 -12.54 -3.47
CA GLY A 28 -7.19 -11.24 -2.93
C GLY A 28 -7.58 -11.13 -1.46
N ARG A 29 -6.65 -10.71 -0.61
CA ARG A 29 -6.86 -10.59 0.84
C ARG A 29 -6.85 -9.13 1.29
N GLY A 30 -7.79 -8.81 2.17
CA GLY A 30 -7.80 -7.58 2.95
C GLY A 30 -7.58 -7.88 4.45
N THR A 31 -7.67 -6.86 5.26
CA THR A 31 -7.55 -7.00 6.73
C THR A 31 -8.74 -7.76 7.32
N HIS A 32 -8.51 -8.40 8.48
CA HIS A 32 -9.55 -9.13 9.23
C HIS A 32 -10.31 -10.18 8.40
N GLY A 33 -9.59 -10.92 7.55
CA GLY A 33 -10.17 -12.00 6.74
C GLY A 33 -11.09 -11.53 5.60
N LYS A 34 -11.17 -10.23 5.32
CA LYS A 34 -11.95 -9.70 4.20
C LYS A 34 -11.29 -10.04 2.87
N THR A 35 -12.10 -10.23 1.85
CA THR A 35 -11.63 -10.37 0.47
C THR A 35 -11.35 -8.99 -0.13
N TRP A 36 -10.25 -8.89 -0.90
CA TRP A 36 -10.00 -7.76 -1.78
C TRP A 36 -10.41 -8.15 -3.20
N VAL A 37 -11.42 -7.46 -3.74
CA VAL A 37 -11.87 -7.66 -5.13
C VAL A 37 -10.77 -7.19 -6.08
N SER A 38 -10.42 -8.03 -7.04
CA SER A 38 -9.21 -7.84 -7.85
C SER A 38 -9.53 -7.86 -9.36
N ASP A 39 -10.32 -6.88 -9.80
CA ASP A 39 -10.71 -6.73 -11.20
C ASP A 39 -9.56 -6.16 -12.04
N LYS A 40 -9.41 -6.69 -13.27
CA LYS A 40 -8.37 -6.29 -14.22
C LYS A 40 -8.36 -4.77 -14.47
N GLY A 41 -7.16 -4.21 -14.60
CA GLY A 41 -6.95 -2.79 -14.84
C GLY A 41 -6.67 -1.97 -13.59
N ASN A 42 -6.71 -2.59 -12.42
CA ASN A 42 -6.31 -2.03 -11.13
C ASN A 42 -4.92 -2.54 -10.72
N LEU A 43 -4.27 -1.89 -9.76
CA LEU A 43 -2.98 -2.34 -9.22
C LEU A 43 -3.21 -3.30 -8.05
N PHE A 44 -2.60 -4.47 -8.14
CA PHE A 44 -2.42 -5.40 -7.04
C PHE A 44 -0.95 -5.74 -6.94
N GLY A 45 -0.28 -5.22 -5.93
CA GLY A 45 1.14 -5.40 -5.73
C GLY A 45 1.49 -5.71 -4.29
N SER A 46 2.65 -6.32 -4.09
CA SER A 46 3.26 -6.53 -2.78
C SER A 46 4.74 -6.22 -2.88
N ILE A 47 5.22 -5.29 -2.07
CA ILE A 47 6.64 -5.09 -1.84
C ILE A 47 7.05 -5.84 -0.58
N PHE A 48 8.28 -6.33 -0.54
CA PHE A 48 8.81 -7.00 0.64
C PHE A 48 10.29 -6.70 0.86
N PHE A 49 10.68 -6.61 2.12
CA PHE A 49 12.06 -6.31 2.53
C PHE A 49 12.33 -6.78 3.95
N PRO A 50 13.60 -7.04 4.33
CA PRO A 50 13.96 -7.39 5.70
C PRO A 50 13.82 -6.15 6.60
N LEU A 51 13.32 -6.35 7.81
CA LEU A 51 13.38 -5.35 8.87
C LEU A 51 14.76 -5.44 9.54
N LYS A 52 15.62 -4.47 9.25
CA LYS A 52 16.96 -4.34 9.85
C LYS A 52 16.86 -3.62 11.19
N ASP A 53 17.88 -3.76 12.05
CA ASP A 53 17.90 -3.16 13.38
C ASP A 53 17.84 -1.63 13.37
N ASN A 54 18.34 -1.00 12.31
CA ASN A 54 18.29 0.44 12.10
C ASN A 54 17.01 0.94 11.39
N TYR A 55 16.06 0.05 11.11
CA TYR A 55 14.78 0.42 10.51
C TYR A 55 13.75 0.75 11.59
N PRO A 56 12.71 1.52 11.25
CA PRO A 56 11.57 1.70 12.14
C PRO A 56 10.99 0.35 12.60
N PRO A 57 10.50 0.25 13.84
CA PRO A 57 9.85 -0.97 14.30
C PRO A 57 8.58 -1.26 13.51
N PHE A 58 8.21 -2.54 13.43
CA PHE A 58 7.07 -3.01 12.61
C PHE A 58 5.78 -2.22 12.82
N ASN A 59 5.46 -1.87 14.07
CA ASN A 59 4.22 -1.15 14.41
C ASN A 59 4.17 0.25 13.80
N GLU A 60 5.30 0.93 13.60
CA GLU A 60 5.34 2.26 13.00
C GLU A 60 5.00 2.24 11.51
N PHE A 61 5.24 1.12 10.83
CA PHE A 61 4.85 0.95 9.42
C PHE A 61 3.34 1.02 9.18
N SER A 62 2.52 0.83 10.21
CA SER A 62 1.07 1.09 10.12
C SER A 62 0.73 2.57 9.90
N THR A 63 1.66 3.48 10.20
CA THR A 63 1.56 4.92 9.90
C THR A 63 2.38 5.28 8.66
N ILE A 64 3.59 4.74 8.54
CA ILE A 64 4.51 5.02 7.43
C ILE A 64 3.93 4.59 6.08
N ASN A 65 3.44 3.36 5.97
CA ASN A 65 2.93 2.82 4.71
C ASN A 65 1.78 3.65 4.12
N PRO A 66 0.70 4.00 4.89
CA PRO A 66 -0.35 4.84 4.37
C PRO A 66 0.13 6.23 3.91
N ILE A 67 1.10 6.83 4.61
CA ILE A 67 1.66 8.13 4.23
C ILE A 67 2.41 8.02 2.90
N ILE A 68 3.35 7.07 2.76
CA ILE A 68 4.12 6.89 1.52
C ILE A 68 3.17 6.63 0.33
N ILE A 69 2.18 5.76 0.52
CA ILE A 69 1.26 5.39 -0.55
C ILE A 69 0.28 6.53 -0.87
N SER A 70 -0.15 7.29 0.14
CA SER A 70 -1.01 8.46 -0.10
C SER A 70 -0.31 9.55 -0.91
N ASP A 71 0.98 9.78 -0.70
CA ASP A 71 1.76 10.75 -1.49
C ASP A 71 1.83 10.34 -2.97
N VAL A 72 1.95 9.04 -3.25
CA VAL A 72 1.86 8.52 -4.63
C VAL A 72 0.46 8.67 -5.21
N ILE A 73 -0.60 8.38 -4.44
CA ILE A 73 -1.98 8.58 -4.88
C ILE A 73 -2.25 10.06 -5.17
N GLU A 74 -1.77 10.97 -4.33
CA GLU A 74 -1.91 12.41 -4.51
C GLU A 74 -1.31 12.88 -5.83
N HIS A 75 -0.16 12.35 -6.24
CA HIS A 75 0.46 12.66 -7.53
C HIS A 75 -0.49 12.40 -8.72
N PHE A 76 -1.29 11.33 -8.66
CA PHE A 76 -2.28 11.01 -9.71
C PHE A 76 -3.63 11.69 -9.51
N CYS A 77 -3.92 12.12 -8.30
CA CYS A 77 -5.18 12.75 -7.89
C CYS A 77 -4.97 14.20 -7.43
N GLU A 78 -4.09 14.94 -8.09
CA GLU A 78 -3.85 16.37 -7.87
C GLU A 78 -5.14 17.14 -7.72
N LYS A 79 -5.42 18.02 -6.96
CA LYS A 79 -6.68 18.78 -6.75
C LYS A 79 -7.79 18.01 -6.04
N GLN A 80 -7.58 16.74 -5.69
CA GLN A 80 -8.54 15.96 -4.93
C GLN A 80 -8.16 15.96 -3.44
N LYS A 81 -9.15 15.85 -2.56
CA LYS A 81 -8.89 15.74 -1.12
C LYS A 81 -8.47 14.31 -0.79
N ILE A 82 -7.23 14.14 -0.32
CA ILE A 82 -6.71 12.86 0.16
C ILE A 82 -6.88 12.77 1.68
N ASN A 83 -7.43 11.67 2.14
CA ASN A 83 -7.55 11.37 3.56
C ASN A 83 -7.08 9.94 3.84
N LEU A 84 -6.73 9.67 5.10
CA LEU A 84 -6.31 8.36 5.57
C LEU A 84 -7.28 7.85 6.63
N LYS A 85 -7.70 6.60 6.47
CA LYS A 85 -8.35 5.86 7.53
C LYS A 85 -7.39 4.80 8.03
N PHE A 86 -6.73 5.13 9.12
CA PHE A 86 -5.76 4.24 9.71
C PHE A 86 -6.34 2.90 10.17
N PRO A 87 -5.54 1.85 10.12
CA PRO A 87 -4.10 1.84 9.73
C PRO A 87 -3.83 1.55 8.25
N ASN A 88 -4.83 1.42 7.38
CA ASN A 88 -4.63 0.69 6.14
C ASN A 88 -5.43 1.16 4.91
N ASP A 89 -6.14 2.26 4.99
CA ASP A 89 -7.00 2.69 3.88
C ASP A 89 -6.69 4.13 3.46
N VAL A 90 -6.57 4.37 2.13
CA VAL A 90 -6.46 5.70 1.52
C VAL A 90 -7.79 6.06 0.87
N PHE A 91 -8.20 7.30 1.07
CA PHE A 91 -9.45 7.86 0.56
C PHE A 91 -9.19 9.06 -0.34
N VAL A 92 -10.02 9.21 -1.35
CA VAL A 92 -10.11 10.39 -2.21
C VAL A 92 -11.55 10.90 -2.15
N ASN A 93 -11.74 12.16 -1.80
CA ASN A 93 -13.05 12.78 -1.67
C ASN A 93 -14.02 11.98 -0.77
N GLY A 94 -13.51 11.42 0.33
CA GLY A 94 -14.29 10.63 1.28
C GLY A 94 -14.64 9.21 0.82
N LYS A 95 -14.09 8.72 -0.32
CA LYS A 95 -14.33 7.39 -0.87
C LYS A 95 -13.04 6.60 -0.91
N LYS A 96 -13.09 5.31 -0.58
CA LYS A 96 -11.91 4.45 -0.55
C LYS A 96 -11.36 4.17 -1.95
N ILE A 97 -10.08 4.46 -2.16
CA ILE A 97 -9.36 4.23 -3.41
C ILE A 97 -8.27 3.17 -3.30
N CYS A 98 -7.68 3.03 -2.11
CA CYS A 98 -6.58 2.10 -1.88
C CYS A 98 -6.74 1.37 -0.55
N GLY A 99 -6.31 0.12 -0.52
CA GLY A 99 -6.17 -0.68 0.70
C GLY A 99 -4.77 -1.24 0.83
N ILE A 100 -4.28 -1.29 2.06
CA ILE A 100 -2.92 -1.75 2.40
C ILE A 100 -3.04 -2.94 3.34
N LEU A 101 -2.31 -4.02 3.06
CA LEU A 101 -2.22 -5.20 3.91
C LEU A 101 -0.76 -5.48 4.25
N GLN A 102 -0.34 -5.09 5.45
CA GLN A 102 1.00 -5.42 5.92
C GLN A 102 1.02 -6.73 6.70
N GLU A 103 2.03 -7.54 6.45
CA GLU A 103 2.27 -8.81 7.13
C GLU A 103 3.73 -8.91 7.56
N LEU A 104 3.94 -9.39 8.79
CA LEU A 104 5.27 -9.72 9.29
C LEU A 104 5.47 -11.22 9.17
N ILE A 105 6.57 -11.62 8.56
CA ILE A 105 6.98 -13.02 8.54
C ILE A 105 8.40 -13.19 9.08
N ILE A 106 8.69 -14.38 9.59
CA ILE A 106 10.03 -14.78 10.01
C ILE A 106 10.52 -15.87 9.07
N SER A 107 11.72 -15.68 8.54
CA SER A 107 12.43 -16.68 7.73
C SER A 107 13.91 -16.62 8.06
N ASN A 108 14.51 -17.78 8.35
CA ASN A 108 15.93 -17.91 8.74
C ASN A 108 16.33 -16.93 9.86
N SER A 109 15.52 -16.87 10.93
CA SER A 109 15.69 -15.98 12.09
C SER A 109 15.66 -14.47 11.77
N ARG A 110 15.28 -14.08 10.55
CA ARG A 110 15.15 -12.69 10.12
C ARG A 110 13.68 -12.33 9.95
N LYS A 111 13.35 -11.10 10.32
CA LYS A 111 12.01 -10.53 10.15
C LYS A 111 11.91 -9.86 8.78
N PHE A 112 10.81 -10.09 8.10
CA PHE A 112 10.48 -9.44 6.82
C PHE A 112 9.12 -8.76 6.92
N LEU A 113 9.03 -7.56 6.40
CA LEU A 113 7.77 -6.88 6.18
C LEU A 113 7.33 -7.10 4.74
N ILE A 114 6.06 -7.48 4.58
CA ILE A 114 5.37 -7.53 3.30
C ILE A 114 4.28 -6.46 3.34
N VAL A 115 4.25 -5.61 2.33
CA VAL A 115 3.24 -4.55 2.18
C VAL A 115 2.45 -4.82 0.90
N GLY A 116 1.27 -5.42 1.07
CA GLY A 116 0.29 -5.60 0.00
C GLY A 116 -0.46 -4.30 -0.26
N ILE A 117 -0.59 -3.93 -1.53
CA ILE A 117 -1.17 -2.67 -1.97
C ILE A 117 -2.17 -2.94 -3.08
N GLY A 118 -3.43 -2.56 -2.84
CA GLY A 118 -4.47 -2.57 -3.85
C GLY A 118 -4.91 -1.15 -4.18
N VAL A 119 -4.76 -0.70 -5.43
CA VAL A 119 -5.22 0.62 -5.87
C VAL A 119 -6.27 0.46 -6.96
N ASN A 120 -7.42 1.07 -6.74
CA ASN A 120 -8.48 1.17 -7.74
C ASN A 120 -8.09 2.23 -8.77
N ILE A 121 -7.82 1.81 -10.01
CA ILE A 121 -7.42 2.71 -11.11
C ILE A 121 -8.59 2.97 -12.05
N VAL A 122 -9.21 1.90 -12.59
CA VAL A 122 -10.26 1.99 -13.62
C VAL A 122 -11.62 1.51 -13.15
N SER A 123 -11.65 0.71 -12.09
CA SER A 123 -12.88 0.19 -11.50
C SER A 123 -12.76 0.10 -9.99
N ASN A 124 -13.88 -0.01 -9.34
CA ASN A 124 -13.97 -0.22 -7.90
C ASN A 124 -15.13 -1.18 -7.59
N PRO A 125 -15.00 -1.98 -6.52
CA PRO A 125 -16.05 -2.91 -6.16
C PRO A 125 -17.33 -2.17 -5.71
N ASN A 126 -18.47 -2.69 -6.10
CA ASN A 126 -19.74 -2.29 -5.51
C ASN A 126 -19.95 -3.09 -4.22
N THR A 127 -19.44 -2.58 -3.11
CA THR A 127 -19.51 -3.26 -1.82
C THR A 127 -20.56 -2.62 -0.91
N LYS A 128 -21.24 -3.46 -0.11
CA LYS A 128 -22.11 -3.02 0.99
C LYS A 128 -21.29 -2.57 2.22
N SER A 129 -20.20 -1.84 1.99
CA SER A 129 -19.35 -1.35 3.07
C SER A 129 -19.87 0.01 3.58
N LYS A 130 -19.50 0.37 4.81
CA LYS A 130 -19.82 1.69 5.39
C LYS A 130 -19.33 2.85 4.52
N TYR A 131 -18.23 2.65 3.77
CA TYR A 131 -17.64 3.65 2.90
C TYR A 131 -17.77 3.21 1.45
N GLN A 132 -18.13 4.15 0.59
CA GLN A 132 -18.12 3.94 -0.84
C GLN A 132 -16.68 3.75 -1.34
N ALA A 133 -16.51 2.98 -2.41
CA ALA A 133 -15.26 2.88 -3.14
C ALA A 133 -15.26 3.83 -4.34
N THR A 134 -14.06 4.24 -4.75
CA THR A 134 -13.82 5.03 -5.96
C THR A 134 -12.57 4.53 -6.68
N ASN A 135 -12.25 5.13 -7.82
CA ASN A 135 -11.05 4.83 -8.61
C ASN A 135 -10.48 6.12 -9.24
N ILE A 136 -9.21 6.06 -9.67
CA ILE A 136 -8.50 7.23 -10.22
C ILE A 136 -9.23 7.78 -11.44
N LEU A 137 -9.67 6.91 -12.36
CA LEU A 137 -10.35 7.33 -13.58
C LEU A 137 -11.63 8.10 -13.28
N LEU A 138 -12.41 7.66 -12.29
CA LEU A 138 -13.65 8.31 -11.90
C LEU A 138 -13.39 9.71 -11.31
N GLU A 139 -12.40 9.83 -10.44
CA GLU A 139 -12.10 11.07 -9.72
C GLU A 139 -11.34 12.10 -10.58
N THR A 140 -10.55 11.67 -11.57
CA THR A 140 -9.63 12.56 -12.29
C THR A 140 -9.81 12.59 -13.82
N LYS A 141 -10.59 11.64 -14.37
CA LYS A 141 -10.69 11.38 -15.82
C LYS A 141 -9.37 10.93 -16.48
N LYS A 142 -8.34 10.67 -15.69
CA LYS A 142 -7.03 10.15 -16.12
C LYS A 142 -6.96 8.66 -15.86
N LYS A 143 -6.25 7.94 -16.73
CA LYS A 143 -5.98 6.50 -16.58
C LYS A 143 -4.47 6.26 -16.59
N PRO A 144 -3.80 6.39 -15.45
CA PRO A 144 -2.38 6.08 -15.37
C PRO A 144 -2.13 4.60 -15.64
N LYS A 145 -0.94 4.28 -16.14
CA LYS A 145 -0.52 2.88 -16.29
C LYS A 145 -0.20 2.28 -14.92
N ILE A 146 -0.56 1.01 -14.74
CA ILE A 146 -0.26 0.26 -13.50
C ILE A 146 1.22 0.37 -13.14
N LYS A 147 2.10 0.23 -14.16
CA LYS A 147 3.54 0.31 -13.97
C LYS A 147 4.01 1.67 -13.46
N GLU A 148 3.41 2.78 -13.91
CA GLU A 148 3.77 4.13 -13.45
C GLU A 148 3.52 4.30 -11.94
N ILE A 149 2.36 3.82 -11.47
CA ILE A 149 2.02 3.86 -10.04
C ILE A 149 2.99 2.97 -9.24
N LEU A 150 3.25 1.75 -9.74
CA LEU A 150 4.12 0.80 -9.08
C LEU A 150 5.56 1.31 -8.98
N ASP A 151 6.11 1.88 -10.06
CA ASP A 151 7.45 2.44 -10.09
C ASP A 151 7.59 3.61 -9.10
N LEU A 152 6.57 4.47 -8.98
CA LEU A 152 6.57 5.56 -7.99
C LEU A 152 6.48 5.05 -6.55
N ILE A 153 5.70 4.00 -6.31
CA ILE A 153 5.65 3.35 -4.99
C ILE A 153 7.04 2.81 -4.63
N ILE A 154 7.68 2.05 -5.53
CA ILE A 154 9.02 1.50 -5.30
C ILE A 154 10.02 2.63 -5.02
N ALA A 155 10.06 3.65 -5.87
CA ALA A 155 10.96 4.80 -5.71
C ALA A 155 10.73 5.54 -4.37
N SER A 156 9.48 5.64 -3.91
CA SER A 156 9.16 6.27 -2.63
C SER A 156 9.69 5.47 -1.44
N TYR A 157 9.64 4.13 -1.49
CA TYR A 157 10.25 3.29 -0.46
C TYR A 157 11.77 3.31 -0.53
N GLU A 158 12.36 3.30 -1.72
CA GLU A 158 13.82 3.44 -1.88
C GLU A 158 14.31 4.75 -1.29
N LYS A 159 13.64 5.87 -1.58
CA LYS A 159 13.93 7.17 -0.98
C LYS A 159 13.80 7.13 0.54
N PHE A 160 12.72 6.57 1.06
CA PHE A 160 12.51 6.43 2.50
C PHE A 160 13.68 5.71 3.18
N PHE A 161 14.19 4.62 2.59
CA PHE A 161 15.30 3.85 3.15
C PHE A 161 16.67 4.54 3.00
N VAL A 162 16.85 5.37 1.98
CA VAL A 162 18.06 6.21 1.86
C VAL A 162 18.08 7.29 2.93
N ASP A 163 16.93 7.87 3.24
CA ASP A 163 16.78 9.01 4.16
C ASP A 163 16.55 8.59 5.64
N LEU A 164 16.79 7.33 5.99
CA LEU A 164 16.52 6.80 7.36
C LEU A 164 17.23 7.57 8.46
N ASN A 165 18.38 8.19 8.20
CA ASN A 165 19.08 9.02 9.20
C ASN A 165 18.30 10.27 9.60
N SER A 166 17.39 10.72 8.77
CA SER A 166 16.47 11.83 9.03
C SER A 166 15.09 11.36 9.52
N TYR A 167 14.91 10.05 9.70
CA TYR A 167 13.63 9.49 10.11
C TYR A 167 13.20 10.02 11.49
N ASN A 168 11.96 10.49 11.54
CA ASN A 168 11.32 10.96 12.77
C ASN A 168 9.85 10.51 12.77
N TYR A 169 9.51 9.55 13.62
CA TYR A 169 8.13 9.04 13.72
C TYR A 169 7.11 10.11 14.10
N LYS A 170 7.49 11.06 14.94
CA LYS A 170 6.59 12.18 15.31
C LYS A 170 6.12 12.95 14.07
N HIS A 171 7.00 13.16 13.10
CA HIS A 171 6.67 13.83 11.84
C HIS A 171 5.63 13.06 11.02
N PHE A 172 5.82 11.73 10.90
CA PHE A 172 4.84 10.86 10.25
C PHE A 172 3.49 10.88 10.96
N LYS A 173 3.50 10.86 12.29
CA LYS A 173 2.27 10.91 13.09
C LYS A 173 1.53 12.23 12.94
N GLU A 174 2.22 13.37 12.98
CA GLU A 174 1.62 14.69 12.75
C GLU A 174 0.98 14.79 11.36
N LYS A 175 1.67 14.31 10.32
CA LYS A 175 1.12 14.24 8.96
C LYS A 175 -0.11 13.32 8.90
N ALA A 176 -0.04 12.17 9.57
CA ALA A 176 -1.13 11.22 9.67
C ALA A 176 -2.38 11.83 10.33
N ASP A 177 -2.20 12.56 11.43
CA ASP A 177 -3.29 13.23 12.15
C ASP A 177 -3.97 14.31 11.29
N LEU A 178 -3.18 15.07 10.51
CA LEU A 178 -3.70 16.06 9.55
C LEU A 178 -4.51 15.44 8.42
N MET A 179 -4.17 14.23 8.00
CA MET A 179 -4.83 13.51 6.91
C MET A 179 -5.95 12.60 7.39
N ALA A 180 -6.17 12.44 8.70
CA ALA A 180 -7.16 11.53 9.23
C ALA A 180 -8.56 11.79 8.66
N LEU A 181 -9.26 10.73 8.26
CA LEU A 181 -10.66 10.80 7.84
C LEU A 181 -11.53 10.94 9.10
N ASN A 182 -12.19 12.06 9.22
CA ASN A 182 -13.15 12.36 10.30
C ASN A 182 -14.51 11.71 10.02
#